data_99eec3f3453b781f6e907816c546b285
#
_entry.id   99eec3f3453b781f6e907816c546b285
#
_cell.length_a   1.000
_cell.length_b   1.000
_cell.length_c   1.000
_cell.angle_alpha   90.00
_cell.angle_beta   90.00
_cell.angle_gamma   90.00
#
_symmetry.space_group_name_H-M   'P 1'
#
loop_
_entity.id
_entity.type
_entity.pdbx_description
1 polymer ?
#
loop_
_entity_poly.entity_id
_entity_poly.type
_entity_poly.pdbx_seq_one_letter_code
_entity_poly.pdbx_strand_id
1 'polypeptide(L)' 'MGEFKNHAWVKWTSWLITAILIVLNIYLILQII' A
#
# COMPACT_ATOMS: atom_id res chain seq x y z
N MET A 1 6.10 -22.80 -1.34
CA MET A 1 5.89 -21.63 -0.91
C MET A 1 7.04 -20.90 -0.53
N GLY A 2 7.68 -20.43 -0.10
CA GLY A 2 8.79 -19.70 0.34
C GLY A 2 9.66 -19.19 -0.77
N GLU A 3 9.10 -19.03 -1.89
CA GLU A 3 9.87 -18.55 -3.01
C GLU A 3 9.76 -17.06 -3.15
N PHE A 4 9.93 -16.36 -2.07
CA PHE A 4 9.76 -14.91 -2.12
C PHE A 4 11.09 -14.20 -2.26
N LYS A 5 11.96 -14.72 -3.05
CA LYS A 5 13.25 -14.08 -3.26
C LYS A 5 13.21 -13.08 -4.39
N ASN A 6 12.11 -13.00 -5.09
CA ASN A 6 12.02 -12.10 -6.21
C ASN A 6 11.81 -10.67 -5.74
N HIS A 7 12.39 -9.73 -6.46
CA HIS A 7 12.18 -8.33 -6.14
C HIS A 7 10.72 -7.94 -6.35
N ALA A 8 9.99 -8.73 -7.11
CA ALA A 8 8.59 -8.44 -7.33
C ALA A 8 7.80 -8.43 -6.02
N TRP A 9 8.19 -9.31 -5.09
CA TRP A 9 7.51 -9.35 -3.80
C TRP A 9 7.63 -8.04 -3.06
N VAL A 10 8.84 -7.49 -3.03
CA VAL A 10 9.08 -6.22 -2.36
C VAL A 10 8.29 -5.11 -3.06
N LYS A 11 8.23 -5.14 -4.37
CA LYS A 11 7.51 -4.14 -5.13
C LYS A 11 6.02 -4.19 -4.80
N TRP A 12 5.46 -5.38 -4.74
CA TRP A 12 4.04 -5.53 -4.41
C TRP A 12 3.73 -5.03 -3.01
N THR A 13 4.58 -5.38 -2.05
CA THR A 13 4.39 -4.96 -0.68
C THR A 13 4.42 -3.44 -0.57
N SER A 14 5.39 -2.82 -1.22
CA SER A 14 5.49 -1.36 -1.19
C SER A 14 4.26 -0.73 -1.81
N TRP A 15 3.78 -1.29 -2.90
CA TRP A 15 2.60 -0.76 -3.57
C TRP A 15 1.38 -0.83 -2.66
N LEU A 16 1.22 -1.93 -1.97
CA LEU A 16 0.09 -2.09 -1.05
C LEU A 16 0.13 -1.06 0.07
N ILE A 17 1.30 -0.86 0.65
CA ILE A 17 1.44 0.10 1.74
C ILE A 17 1.11 1.49 1.24
N THR A 18 1.63 1.86 0.09
CA THR A 18 1.37 3.17 -0.48
C THR A 18 -0.12 3.36 -0.75
N ALA A 19 -0.76 2.34 -1.29
CA ALA A 19 -2.19 2.42 -1.59
C ALA A 19 -3.00 2.65 -0.31
N ILE A 20 -2.65 1.93 0.75
CA ILE A 20 -3.36 2.09 2.02
C ILE A 20 -3.20 3.50 2.55
N LEU A 21 -1.99 4.04 2.49
CA LEU A 21 -1.74 5.39 2.96
C LEU A 21 -2.56 6.42 2.17
N ILE A 22 -2.62 6.25 0.87
CA ILE A 22 -3.38 7.17 0.03
C ILE A 22 -4.86 7.10 0.38
N VAL A 23 -5.38 5.91 0.53
CA VAL A 23 -6.80 5.74 0.85
C VAL A 23 -7.13 6.38 2.19
N LEU A 24 -6.29 6.16 3.19
CA LEU A 24 -6.51 6.75 4.51
C LEU A 24 -6.47 8.27 4.44
N ASN A 25 -5.55 8.82 3.69
CA ASN A 25 -5.46 10.27 3.56
C ASN A 25 -6.71 10.85 2.93
N ILE A 26 -7.17 10.23 1.86
CA ILE A 26 -8.38 10.70 1.19
C ILE A 26 -9.58 10.59 2.13
N TYR A 27 -9.66 9.49 2.87
CA TYR A 27 -10.78 9.29 3.79
C TYR A 27 -10.82 10.40 4.84
N LEU A 28 -9.67 10.73 5.41
CA LEU A 28 -9.60 11.78 6.41
C LEU A 28 -9.99 13.13 5.85
N ILE A 29 -9.53 13.42 4.63
CA ILE A 29 -9.87 14.68 3.99
C ILE A 29 -11.38 14.80 3.79
N LEU A 30 -12.00 13.73 3.34
CA LEU A 30 -13.43 13.74 3.12
C LEU A 30 -14.21 13.89 4.42
N GLN A 31 -13.66 13.35 5.51
CA GLN A 31 -14.33 13.49 6.79
C GLN A 31 -14.29 14.94 7.29
N ILE A 32 -13.21 15.63 7.03
CA ILE A 32 -13.08 17.01 7.46
C ILE A 32 -13.98 17.91 6.63
N ILE A 33 -14.09 17.60 5.35
CA ILE A 33 -14.95 18.36 4.47
C ILE A 33 -16.41 17.99 4.72
#